data_d921463faea882e09857584849d96ea5
#
_entry.id   d921463faea882e09857584849d96ea5
#
_cell.length_a   1.000
_cell.length_b   1.000
_cell.length_c   1.000
_cell.angle_alpha   90.00
_cell.angle_beta   90.00
_cell.angle_gamma   90.00
#
_symmetry.space_group_name_H-M   'P 1'
#
loop_
_entity.id
_entity.type
_entity.pdbx_description
1 polymer ?
#
loop_
_entity_poly.entity_id
_entity_poly.type
_entity_poly.pdbx_seq_one_letter_code
_entity_poly.pdbx_strand_id
1 'polypeptide(L)'
;VKGFVLSMIETAIEVTEARVPAAVIAEIMAAGREMLRHPVELLPQARAAVEAAAARFRVVLITKGDLLDQERKLAQSGLGDLFHAVEIV
;
A
#
# COMPACT_ATOMS: atom_id res chain seq x y z
N VAL A 1 -4.76 2.32 -0.50
CA VAL A 1 -5.93 2.02 0.36
C VAL A 1 -6.85 3.22 0.47
N LYS A 2 -6.31 4.38 0.78
CA LYS A 2 -7.09 5.61 0.97
C LYS A 2 -7.89 5.99 -0.27
N GLY A 3 -7.29 6.01 -1.46
CA GLY A 3 -7.97 6.30 -2.71
C GLY A 3 -9.03 5.25 -3.05
N PHE A 4 -8.75 3.99 -2.77
CA PHE A 4 -9.68 2.89 -2.96
C PHE A 4 -10.92 3.05 -2.06
N VAL A 5 -10.73 3.38 -0.80
CA VAL A 5 -11.84 3.62 0.16
C VAL A 5 -12.69 4.80 -0.28
N LEU A 6 -12.07 5.91 -0.68
CA LEU A 6 -12.80 7.08 -1.19
C LEU A 6 -13.62 6.73 -2.44
N SER A 7 -13.07 5.96 -3.36
CA SER A 7 -13.79 5.52 -4.56
C SER A 7 -14.98 4.62 -4.21
N MET A 8 -14.83 3.74 -3.24
CA MET A 8 -15.93 2.89 -2.76
C MET A 8 -17.05 3.72 -2.15
N ILE A 9 -16.71 4.71 -1.33
CA ILE A 9 -17.68 5.60 -0.70
C ILE A 9 -18.42 6.42 -1.76
N GLU A 10 -17.70 7.01 -2.71
CA GLU A 10 -18.29 7.74 -3.82
C GLU A 10 -19.26 6.88 -4.61
N THR A 11 -18.87 5.67 -4.94
CA THR A 11 -19.71 4.72 -5.67
C THR A 11 -20.98 4.40 -4.88
N ALA A 12 -20.85 4.13 -3.58
CA ALA A 12 -22.01 3.82 -2.72
C ALA A 12 -22.99 5.00 -2.66
N ILE A 13 -22.48 6.23 -2.57
CA ILE A 13 -23.32 7.43 -2.59
C ILE A 13 -24.02 7.58 -3.95
N GLU A 14 -23.28 7.38 -5.03
CA GLU A 14 -23.77 7.59 -6.39
C GLU A 14 -24.86 6.58 -6.78
N VAL A 15 -24.60 5.27 -6.58
CA VAL A 15 -25.57 4.23 -6.95
C VAL A 15 -26.82 4.22 -6.08
N THR A 16 -26.76 4.76 -4.88
CA THR A 16 -27.90 4.88 -3.96
C THR A 16 -28.59 6.23 -4.02
N GLU A 17 -28.16 7.13 -4.89
CA GLU A 17 -28.66 8.50 -4.97
C GLU A 17 -28.59 9.22 -3.61
N ALA A 18 -27.42 9.12 -2.95
CA ALA A 18 -27.15 9.69 -1.64
C ALA A 18 -27.98 9.09 -0.48
N ARG A 19 -28.52 7.89 -0.68
CA ARG A 19 -29.33 7.18 0.35
C ARG A 19 -28.59 6.08 1.05
N VAL A 20 -27.29 5.91 0.79
CA VAL A 20 -26.49 4.89 1.45
C VAL A 20 -26.53 5.09 2.97
N PRO A 21 -26.87 4.05 3.76
CA PRO A 21 -26.86 4.17 5.22
C PRO A 21 -25.46 4.45 5.75
N ALA A 22 -25.38 5.27 6.81
CA ALA A 22 -24.10 5.56 7.46
C ALA A 22 -23.39 4.28 7.95
N ALA A 23 -24.15 3.25 8.34
CA ALA A 23 -23.59 1.96 8.73
C ALA A 23 -22.80 1.29 7.62
N VAL A 24 -23.25 1.40 6.38
CA VAL A 24 -22.52 0.87 5.22
C VAL A 24 -21.20 1.63 4.99
N ILE A 25 -21.24 2.95 5.10
CA ILE A 25 -20.02 3.78 5.01
C ILE A 25 -19.04 3.38 6.10
N ALA A 26 -19.51 3.16 7.33
CA ALA A 26 -18.67 2.70 8.44
C ALA A 26 -18.03 1.34 8.15
N GLU A 27 -18.75 0.42 7.52
CA GLU A 27 -18.20 -0.88 7.10
C GLU A 27 -17.11 -0.74 6.04
N ILE A 28 -17.29 0.15 5.07
CA ILE A 28 -16.28 0.43 4.05
C ILE A 28 -15.02 0.98 4.71
N MET A 29 -15.16 1.91 5.63
CA MET A 29 -14.03 2.49 6.38
C MET A 29 -13.31 1.43 7.22
N ALA A 30 -14.06 0.56 7.88
CA ALA A 30 -13.49 -0.53 8.69
C ALA A 30 -12.70 -1.51 7.82
N ALA A 31 -13.20 -1.85 6.64
CA ALA A 31 -12.48 -2.69 5.68
C ALA A 31 -11.17 -2.04 5.24
N GLY A 32 -11.18 -0.73 4.97
CA GLY A 32 -9.97 0.01 4.62
C GLY A 32 -8.94 0.02 5.73
N ARG A 33 -9.36 0.21 6.98
CA ARG A 33 -8.48 0.14 8.15
C ARG A 33 -7.86 -1.24 8.31
N GLU A 34 -8.64 -2.29 8.08
CA GLU A 34 -8.15 -3.67 8.13
C GLU A 34 -7.08 -3.92 7.07
N MET A 35 -7.27 -3.41 5.86
CA MET A 35 -6.26 -3.48 4.80
C MET A 35 -4.96 -2.80 5.20
N LEU A 36 -5.03 -1.66 5.89
CA LEU A 36 -3.85 -0.95 6.39
C LEU A 36 -3.11 -1.72 7.47
N ARG A 37 -3.79 -2.55 8.24
CA ARG A 37 -3.19 -3.38 9.29
C ARG A 37 -2.62 -4.68 8.76
N HIS A 38 -2.98 -5.06 7.55
CA HIS A 38 -2.53 -6.32 6.97
C HIS A 38 -1.01 -6.30 6.81
N PRO A 39 -0.29 -7.35 7.28
CA PRO A 39 1.16 -7.41 7.14
C PRO A 39 1.58 -7.45 5.67
N VAL A 40 2.70 -6.83 5.37
CA VAL A 40 3.29 -6.90 4.03
C VAL A 40 3.89 -8.28 3.84
N GLU A 41 3.45 -8.97 2.78
CA GLU A 41 4.01 -10.25 2.36
C GLU A 41 4.80 -10.07 1.07
N LEU A 42 6.08 -10.43 1.11
CA LEU A 42 6.91 -10.37 -0.09
C LEU A 42 6.54 -11.50 -1.05
N LEU A 43 6.61 -11.21 -2.33
CA LEU A 43 6.49 -12.26 -3.35
C LEU A 43 7.61 -13.28 -3.17
N PRO A 44 7.39 -14.55 -3.55
CA PRO A 44 8.45 -15.58 -3.48
C PRO A 44 9.72 -15.10 -4.19
N GLN A 45 10.86 -15.29 -3.55
CA GLN A 45 12.18 -14.94 -4.08
C GLN A 45 12.47 -13.44 -4.22
N ALA A 46 11.53 -12.55 -3.85
CA ALA A 46 11.76 -11.10 -3.95
C ALA A 46 12.97 -10.67 -3.13
N ARG A 47 13.08 -11.13 -1.88
CA ARG A 47 14.20 -10.80 -1.01
C ARG A 47 15.52 -11.31 -1.59
N ALA A 48 15.56 -12.55 -2.02
CA ALA A 48 16.76 -13.16 -2.61
C ALA A 48 17.23 -12.41 -3.86
N ALA A 49 16.30 -12.00 -4.71
CA ALA A 49 16.61 -11.23 -5.92
C ALA A 49 17.20 -9.86 -5.59
N VAL A 50 16.61 -9.15 -4.62
CA VAL A 50 17.12 -7.84 -4.18
C VAL A 50 18.48 -7.97 -3.52
N GLU A 51 18.67 -8.95 -2.67
CA GLU A 51 19.97 -9.23 -2.04
C GLU A 51 21.06 -9.53 -3.07
N ALA A 52 20.75 -10.35 -4.06
CA ALA A 52 21.70 -10.68 -5.13
C ALA A 52 22.07 -9.44 -5.95
N ALA A 53 21.09 -8.59 -6.27
CA ALA A 53 21.34 -7.35 -6.99
C ALA A 53 22.16 -6.36 -6.15
N ALA A 54 21.84 -6.21 -4.86
CA ALA A 54 22.51 -5.29 -3.95
C ALA A 54 23.97 -5.68 -3.69
N ALA A 55 24.31 -6.98 -3.80
CA ALA A 55 25.68 -7.45 -3.67
C ALA A 55 26.60 -6.99 -4.82
N ARG A 56 26.03 -6.65 -5.97
CA ARG A 56 26.78 -6.33 -7.19
C ARG A 56 26.56 -4.91 -7.72
N PHE A 57 25.41 -4.31 -7.39
CA PHE A 57 25.00 -3.03 -7.93
C PHE A 57 24.46 -2.14 -6.83
N ARG A 58 24.39 -0.83 -7.11
CA ARG A 58 23.59 0.09 -6.32
C ARG A 58 22.15 -0.05 -6.78
N VAL A 59 21.28 -0.51 -5.90
CA VAL A 59 19.87 -0.74 -6.20
C VAL A 59 19.05 0.45 -5.73
N VAL A 60 18.21 0.98 -6.60
CA VAL A 60 17.29 2.08 -6.30
C VAL A 60 15.87 1.55 -6.40
N LEU A 61 15.08 1.83 -5.38
CA LEU A 61 13.65 1.53 -5.42
C LEU A 61 12.89 2.75 -5.95
N ILE A 62 12.12 2.54 -7.00
CA ILE A 62 11.20 3.55 -7.52
C ILE A 62 9.80 2.99 -7.40
N THR A 63 8.94 3.66 -6.66
CA THR A 63 7.58 3.21 -6.43
C THR A 63 6.60 4.37 -6.53
N LYS A 64 5.36 4.05 -6.89
CA LYS A 64 4.29 5.04 -7.01
C LYS A 64 3.26 4.82 -5.90
N GLY A 65 2.77 5.90 -5.31
CA GLY A 65 1.72 5.82 -4.32
C GLY A 65 1.79 6.94 -3.28
N ASP A 66 0.98 6.81 -2.25
CA ASP A 66 0.99 7.70 -1.11
C ASP A 66 2.30 7.54 -0.34
N LEU A 67 2.97 8.65 -0.05
CA LEU A 67 4.29 8.65 0.59
C LEU A 67 4.31 7.84 1.89
N LEU A 68 3.39 8.14 2.80
CA LEU A 68 3.35 7.46 4.11
C LEU A 68 3.07 5.97 3.97
N ASP A 69 2.17 5.59 3.05
CA ASP A 69 1.84 4.19 2.81
C ASP A 69 3.02 3.40 2.22
N GLN A 70 3.72 3.99 1.25
CA GLN A 70 4.89 3.35 0.65
C GLN A 70 6.05 3.24 1.63
N GLU A 71 6.29 4.26 2.46
CA GLU A 71 7.29 4.20 3.53
C GLU A 71 6.97 3.12 4.54
N ARG A 72 5.71 3.00 4.94
CA ARG A 72 5.23 1.94 5.84
C ARG A 72 5.48 0.55 5.26
N LYS A 73 5.11 0.34 4.00
CA LYS A 73 5.30 -0.93 3.31
C LYS A 73 6.78 -1.31 3.22
N LEU A 74 7.62 -0.34 2.90
CA LEU A 74 9.06 -0.56 2.81
C LEU A 74 9.64 -0.97 4.16
N ALA A 75 9.25 -0.28 5.23
CA ALA A 75 9.69 -0.60 6.58
C ALA A 75 9.25 -2.01 6.99
N GLN A 76 7.99 -2.38 6.72
CA GLN A 76 7.47 -3.72 7.04
C GLN A 76 8.10 -4.82 6.20
N SER A 77 8.52 -4.52 4.97
CA SER A 77 9.14 -5.52 4.10
C SER A 77 10.52 -5.99 4.59
N GLY A 78 11.19 -5.18 5.38
CA GLY A 78 12.57 -5.46 5.83
C GLY A 78 13.62 -5.27 4.74
N LEU A 79 13.26 -4.72 3.58
CA LEU A 79 14.18 -4.55 2.44
C LEU A 79 14.85 -3.18 2.40
N GLY A 80 14.46 -2.26 3.27
CA GLY A 80 14.91 -0.86 3.20
C GLY A 80 16.42 -0.67 3.14
N ASP A 81 17.15 -1.46 3.91
CA ASP A 81 18.62 -1.36 4.00
C ASP A 81 19.35 -1.86 2.74
N LEU A 82 18.64 -2.57 1.87
CA LEU A 82 19.21 -3.11 0.62
C LEU A 82 19.21 -2.09 -0.51
N PHE A 83 18.45 -1.02 -0.38
CA PHE A 83 18.34 0.02 -1.41
C PHE A 83 19.30 1.17 -1.12
N HIS A 84 20.04 1.58 -2.13
CA HIS A 84 20.90 2.75 -2.07
C HIS A 84 20.08 4.05 -1.97
N ALA A 85 18.97 4.11 -2.67
CA ALA A 85 18.04 5.22 -2.63
C ALA A 85 16.60 4.72 -2.86
N VAL A 86 15.63 5.49 -2.39
CA VAL A 86 14.21 5.21 -2.54
C VAL A 86 13.53 6.45 -3.09
N GLU A 87 12.84 6.30 -4.23
CA GLU A 87 12.07 7.37 -4.86
C GLU A 87 10.59 6.99 -4.87
N ILE A 88 9.78 7.77 -4.20
CA ILE A 88 8.33 7.60 -4.15
C ILE A 88 7.69 8.69 -5.02
N VAL A 89 7.09 8.29 -6.12
CA VAL A 89 6.54 9.21 -7.11
C VAL A 89 5.02 9.28 -7.11
#